data_4d6ddce7659e39d37f4177e63abf4f23
#
_entry.id   4d6ddce7659e39d37f4177e63abf4f23
#
_cell.length_a   1.000
_cell.length_b   1.000
_cell.length_c   1.000
_cell.angle_alpha   90.00
_cell.angle_beta   90.00
_cell.angle_gamma   90.00
#
_symmetry.space_group_name_H-M   'P 1'
#
loop_
_entity.id
_entity.type
_entity.pdbx_description
1 polymer ?
#
loop_
_entity_poly.entity_id
_entity_poly.type
_entity_poly.pdbx_seq_one_letter_code
_entity_poly.pdbx_strand_id
1 'polypeptide(L)'
;MSDETRAEVIASVPENTARSYRTQSANFRAWCEREGWPFLPTTGDALAEYARHLIKEGKAPGSIDVALSVIRTMHREDDAELPDTRYARRLIRAYRRDRVDAGVRDRQAPAAIARTIRAMIDTCDPDTPQGLRDRVLLLLGFGLMARRSELSRLDISDITVASDDKGPASKDRGLVVRIGRSKTDQAAAGRETVIPAGRTDDGCPVVAVRTWLAHLAEQGITDGPLLRQIDRHGKVGGRLGGQSIDRIVKRLGDAAGLGETLSAHSLRSGAATSAADAGATRAAIAEQGRWNPTSNALDRYTRQTDLWKNNALKNVAI
;
A
#
# COMPACT_ATOMS: atom_id res chain seq x y z
N MET A 1 30.26 5.02 18.41
CA MET A 1 29.95 4.14 17.27
C MET A 1 30.93 4.43 16.15
N SER A 2 31.51 3.40 15.50
CA SER A 2 32.45 3.61 14.37
C SER A 2 31.71 4.20 13.15
N ASP A 3 32.45 4.86 12.24
CA ASP A 3 31.89 5.41 11.00
C ASP A 3 31.32 4.30 10.09
N GLU A 4 31.94 3.12 10.08
CA GLU A 4 31.47 1.95 9.36
C GLU A 4 30.12 1.46 9.89
N THR A 5 29.98 1.29 11.21
CA THR A 5 28.71 0.91 11.84
C THR A 5 27.62 1.97 11.60
N ARG A 6 27.99 3.26 11.62
CA ARG A 6 27.05 4.36 11.32
C ARG A 6 26.57 4.29 9.87
N ALA A 7 27.46 4.02 8.92
CA ALA A 7 27.12 3.87 7.52
C ALA A 7 26.17 2.66 7.29
N GLU A 8 26.42 1.53 7.96
CA GLU A 8 25.55 0.35 7.89
C GLU A 8 24.15 0.63 8.48
N VAL A 9 24.08 1.32 9.62
CA VAL A 9 22.79 1.73 10.24
C VAL A 9 22.00 2.64 9.29
N ILE A 10 22.65 3.62 8.65
CA ILE A 10 22.03 4.50 7.65
C ILE A 10 21.56 3.68 6.44
N ALA A 11 22.37 2.77 5.94
CA ALA A 11 22.04 1.90 4.80
C ALA A 11 20.89 0.91 5.12
N SER A 12 20.68 0.56 6.39
CA SER A 12 19.59 -0.31 6.84
C SER A 12 18.21 0.35 6.76
N VAL A 13 18.14 1.69 6.68
CA VAL A 13 16.88 2.43 6.62
C VAL A 13 16.20 2.18 5.26
N PRO A 14 14.94 1.72 5.21
CA PRO A 14 14.22 1.52 3.95
C PRO A 14 14.21 2.79 3.09
N GLU A 15 14.48 2.66 1.79
CA GLU A 15 14.65 3.80 0.86
C GLU A 15 13.51 4.82 0.90
N ASN A 16 12.24 4.36 0.99
CA ASN A 16 11.10 5.27 1.09
C ASN A 16 11.09 6.07 2.40
N THR A 17 11.57 5.46 3.50
CA THR A 17 11.71 6.13 4.79
C THR A 17 12.84 7.16 4.70
N ALA A 18 13.99 6.78 4.17
CA ALA A 18 15.12 7.67 3.95
C ALA A 18 14.76 8.85 3.03
N ARG A 19 14.01 8.61 1.96
CA ARG A 19 13.50 9.68 1.07
C ARG A 19 12.56 10.63 1.81
N SER A 20 11.63 10.10 2.60
CA SER A 20 10.72 10.92 3.42
C SER A 20 11.50 11.77 4.42
N TYR A 21 12.49 11.18 5.07
CA TYR A 21 13.36 11.88 6.03
C TYR A 21 14.12 13.01 5.35
N ARG A 22 14.78 12.75 4.22
CA ARG A 22 15.50 13.80 3.45
C ARG A 22 14.58 14.95 3.08
N THR A 23 13.39 14.65 2.56
CA THR A 23 12.42 15.67 2.14
C THR A 23 11.94 16.51 3.32
N GLN A 24 11.53 15.87 4.43
CA GLN A 24 11.02 16.59 5.60
C GLN A 24 12.13 17.39 6.29
N SER A 25 13.34 16.85 6.39
CA SER A 25 14.51 17.54 6.92
C SER A 25 14.87 18.78 6.10
N ALA A 26 14.91 18.66 4.77
CA ALA A 26 15.19 19.78 3.88
C ALA A 26 14.11 20.87 3.98
N ASN A 27 12.84 20.50 4.03
CA ASN A 27 11.75 21.44 4.19
C ASN A 27 11.83 22.20 5.53
N PHE A 28 12.14 21.50 6.62
CA PHE A 28 12.28 22.11 7.92
C PHE A 28 13.49 23.04 7.98
N ARG A 29 14.64 22.64 7.42
CA ARG A 29 15.85 23.47 7.33
C ARG A 29 15.56 24.77 6.59
N ALA A 30 14.99 24.69 5.39
CA ALA A 30 14.66 25.87 4.61
C ALA A 30 13.66 26.81 5.31
N TRP A 31 12.72 26.25 6.09
CA TRP A 31 11.80 27.04 6.90
C TRP A 31 12.54 27.74 8.06
N CYS A 32 13.42 27.04 8.79
CA CYS A 32 14.24 27.64 9.87
C CYS A 32 15.10 28.78 9.36
N GLU A 33 15.79 28.59 8.23
CA GLU A 33 16.63 29.62 7.59
C GLU A 33 15.82 30.86 7.22
N ARG A 34 14.61 30.70 6.68
CA ARG A 34 13.74 31.79 6.30
C ARG A 34 13.15 32.57 7.49
N GLU A 35 12.77 31.87 8.55
CA GLU A 35 12.07 32.45 9.70
C GLU A 35 13.02 32.80 10.87
N GLY A 36 14.32 32.51 10.73
CA GLY A 36 15.33 32.82 11.77
C GLY A 36 15.31 31.87 12.99
N TRP A 37 14.80 30.65 12.84
CA TRP A 37 14.77 29.65 13.91
C TRP A 37 15.98 28.71 13.88
N PRO A 38 16.43 28.22 15.05
CA PRO A 38 17.51 27.23 15.09
C PRO A 38 17.04 25.91 14.50
N PHE A 39 17.88 25.32 13.64
CA PHE A 39 17.55 24.06 12.95
C PHE A 39 17.87 22.82 13.81
N LEU A 40 19.09 22.74 14.35
CA LEU A 40 19.56 21.59 15.12
C LEU A 40 20.68 22.03 16.11
N PRO A 41 20.45 21.98 17.42
CA PRO A 41 19.16 21.65 18.06
C PRO A 41 18.09 22.72 17.82
N THR A 42 16.84 22.28 17.62
CA THR A 42 15.72 23.23 17.57
C THR A 42 14.98 23.28 18.89
N THR A 43 14.11 24.31 19.07
CA THR A 43 13.34 24.52 20.28
C THR A 43 11.90 24.01 20.16
N GLY A 44 11.23 23.85 21.32
CA GLY A 44 9.79 23.52 21.35
C GLY A 44 8.91 24.59 20.70
N ASP A 45 9.30 25.87 20.84
CA ASP A 45 8.60 27.02 20.24
C ASP A 45 8.75 27.00 18.72
N ALA A 46 9.96 26.74 18.20
CA ALA A 46 10.19 26.57 16.77
C ALA A 46 9.33 25.43 16.18
N LEU A 47 9.20 24.29 16.90
CA LEU A 47 8.31 23.21 16.48
C LEU A 47 6.83 23.61 16.45
N ALA A 48 6.38 24.40 17.42
CA ALA A 48 5.00 24.89 17.45
C ALA A 48 4.73 25.85 16.27
N GLU A 49 5.67 26.76 15.98
CA GLU A 49 5.57 27.69 14.85
C GLU A 49 5.64 26.95 13.51
N TYR A 50 6.50 25.94 13.39
CA TYR A 50 6.54 25.10 12.17
C TYR A 50 5.25 24.33 11.98
N ALA A 51 4.69 23.74 13.04
CA ALA A 51 3.38 23.08 12.97
C ALA A 51 2.28 24.05 12.53
N ARG A 52 2.27 25.28 13.06
CA ARG A 52 1.36 26.36 12.65
C ARG A 52 1.54 26.74 11.20
N HIS A 53 2.77 26.82 10.71
CA HIS A 53 3.08 27.08 9.30
C HIS A 53 2.48 26.00 8.40
N LEU A 54 2.71 24.70 8.72
CA LEU A 54 2.18 23.58 7.94
C LEU A 54 0.63 23.51 7.97
N ILE A 55 0.02 23.92 9.09
CA ILE A 55 -1.44 24.06 9.20
C ILE A 55 -1.96 25.14 8.24
N LYS A 56 -1.31 26.30 8.20
CA LYS A 56 -1.66 27.39 7.27
C LYS A 56 -1.50 27.00 5.81
N GLU A 57 -0.51 26.15 5.50
CA GLU A 57 -0.37 25.55 4.16
C GLU A 57 -1.42 24.47 3.86
N GLY A 58 -2.33 24.17 4.76
CA GLY A 58 -3.37 23.15 4.58
C GLY A 58 -2.87 21.71 4.55
N LYS A 59 -1.66 21.44 5.09
CA LYS A 59 -1.15 20.07 5.17
C LYS A 59 -2.05 19.19 6.03
N ALA A 60 -2.23 17.93 5.64
CA ALA A 60 -3.00 16.99 6.42
C ALA A 60 -2.35 16.75 7.81
N PRO A 61 -3.12 16.61 8.90
CA PRO A 61 -2.59 16.41 10.25
C PRO A 61 -1.58 15.26 10.36
N GLY A 62 -1.81 14.14 9.63
CA GLY A 62 -0.88 13.02 9.59
C GLY A 62 0.46 13.36 8.95
N SER A 63 0.47 14.25 7.94
CA SER A 63 1.72 14.72 7.31
C SER A 63 2.52 15.62 8.28
N ILE A 64 1.83 16.42 9.08
CA ILE A 64 2.46 17.26 10.11
C ILE A 64 3.08 16.37 11.20
N ASP A 65 2.37 15.33 11.66
CA ASP A 65 2.94 14.37 12.63
C ASP A 65 4.20 13.68 12.08
N VAL A 66 4.23 13.32 10.80
CA VAL A 66 5.43 12.75 10.15
C VAL A 66 6.58 13.76 10.18
N ALA A 67 6.33 15.03 9.82
CA ALA A 67 7.36 16.06 9.86
C ALA A 67 7.96 16.23 11.25
N LEU A 68 7.12 16.34 12.29
CA LEU A 68 7.60 16.43 13.68
C LEU A 68 8.36 15.18 14.14
N SER A 69 7.92 13.99 13.68
CA SER A 69 8.62 12.74 13.98
C SER A 69 10.03 12.72 13.37
N VAL A 70 10.18 13.18 12.14
CA VAL A 70 11.47 13.27 11.44
C VAL A 70 12.40 14.23 12.19
N ILE A 71 11.93 15.41 12.57
CA ILE A 71 12.73 16.39 13.32
C ILE A 71 13.25 15.79 14.64
N ARG A 72 12.40 15.06 15.37
CA ARG A 72 12.83 14.38 16.60
C ARG A 72 13.82 13.24 16.34
N THR A 73 13.69 12.53 15.22
CA THR A 73 14.65 11.49 14.84
C THR A 73 16.02 12.11 14.55
N MET A 74 16.07 13.22 13.82
CA MET A 74 17.32 13.96 13.56
C MET A 74 18.04 14.35 14.86
N HIS A 75 17.31 14.84 15.88
CA HIS A 75 17.91 15.18 17.19
C HIS A 75 18.51 13.95 17.87
N ARG A 76 17.83 12.78 17.80
CA ARG A 76 18.37 11.53 18.36
C ARG A 76 19.61 11.05 17.63
N GLU A 77 19.64 11.18 16.30
CA GLU A 77 20.77 10.77 15.48
C GLU A 77 22.00 11.67 15.68
N ASP A 78 21.78 12.92 16.10
CA ASP A 78 22.82 13.92 16.37
C ASP A 78 23.15 14.07 17.89
N ASP A 79 22.60 13.18 18.72
CA ASP A 79 22.70 13.23 20.19
C ASP A 79 22.33 14.62 20.79
N ALA A 80 21.45 15.37 20.08
CA ALA A 80 20.98 16.67 20.50
C ALA A 80 19.76 16.57 21.43
N GLU A 81 19.55 17.58 22.27
CA GLU A 81 18.38 17.66 23.15
C GLU A 81 17.08 17.62 22.35
N LEU A 82 16.14 16.75 22.79
CA LEU A 82 14.85 16.58 22.12
C LEU A 82 13.94 17.78 22.35
N PRO A 83 13.44 18.42 21.29
CA PRO A 83 12.55 19.55 21.44
C PRO A 83 11.21 19.15 22.06
N ASP A 84 10.66 20.01 22.91
CA ASP A 84 9.33 19.82 23.48
C ASP A 84 8.24 19.88 22.40
N THR A 85 7.39 18.88 22.38
CA THR A 85 6.33 18.77 21.37
C THR A 85 4.94 19.14 21.87
N ARG A 86 4.77 19.52 23.12
CA ARG A 86 3.46 19.74 23.76
C ARG A 86 2.59 20.76 23.01
N TYR A 87 3.16 21.91 22.68
CA TYR A 87 2.46 22.99 21.98
C TYR A 87 2.12 22.60 20.54
N ALA A 88 3.09 22.07 19.79
CA ALA A 88 2.86 21.59 18.42
C ALA A 88 1.73 20.54 18.38
N ARG A 89 1.76 19.53 19.27
CA ARG A 89 0.70 18.52 19.38
C ARG A 89 -0.65 19.08 19.77
N ARG A 90 -0.67 20.14 20.61
CA ARG A 90 -1.93 20.82 20.99
C ARG A 90 -2.54 21.51 19.76
N LEU A 91 -1.74 22.22 18.96
CA LEU A 91 -2.18 22.85 17.71
C LEU A 91 -2.71 21.81 16.70
N ILE A 92 -2.01 20.71 16.50
CA ILE A 92 -2.46 19.65 15.60
C ILE A 92 -3.78 19.03 16.07
N ARG A 93 -3.98 18.84 17.37
CA ARG A 93 -5.26 18.32 17.90
C ARG A 93 -6.40 19.32 17.69
N ALA A 94 -6.17 20.61 17.88
CA ALA A 94 -7.16 21.65 17.59
C ALA A 94 -7.50 21.63 16.10
N TYR A 95 -6.51 21.66 15.23
CA TYR A 95 -6.69 21.61 13.78
C TYR A 95 -7.45 20.36 13.30
N ARG A 96 -7.25 19.19 13.93
CA ARG A 96 -8.05 18.00 13.63
C ARG A 96 -9.52 18.20 13.94
N ARG A 97 -9.86 18.85 15.07
CA ARG A 97 -11.26 19.14 15.43
C ARG A 97 -11.85 20.13 14.44
N ASP A 98 -11.16 21.23 14.17
CA ASP A 98 -11.63 22.26 13.23
C ASP A 98 -11.90 21.67 11.84
N ARG A 99 -11.06 20.73 11.38
CA ARG A 99 -11.29 20.01 10.11
C ARG A 99 -12.55 19.14 10.14
N VAL A 100 -12.78 18.45 11.25
CA VAL A 100 -14.00 17.63 11.44
C VAL A 100 -15.25 18.50 11.44
N ASP A 101 -15.20 19.62 12.19
CA ASP A 101 -16.31 20.58 12.29
C ASP A 101 -16.58 21.26 10.93
N ALA A 102 -15.55 21.51 10.14
CA ALA A 102 -15.66 22.00 8.76
C ALA A 102 -16.07 20.91 7.74
N GLY A 103 -16.36 19.68 8.17
CA GLY A 103 -16.73 18.57 7.29
C GLY A 103 -15.59 18.05 6.40
N VAL A 104 -14.35 18.47 6.64
CA VAL A 104 -13.20 18.05 5.83
C VAL A 104 -12.81 16.62 6.20
N ARG A 105 -13.06 15.69 5.31
CA ARG A 105 -12.64 14.30 5.44
C ARG A 105 -11.30 14.09 4.75
N ASP A 106 -10.40 13.34 5.39
CA ASP A 106 -9.18 12.91 4.72
C ASP A 106 -9.57 12.04 3.51
N ARG A 107 -9.02 12.38 2.35
CA ARG A 107 -9.23 11.60 1.12
C ARG A 107 -8.61 10.22 1.32
N GLN A 108 -9.46 9.22 1.52
CA GLN A 108 -9.06 7.82 1.40
C GLN A 108 -9.27 7.39 -0.05
N ALA A 109 -8.33 6.62 -0.58
CA ALA A 109 -8.54 6.00 -1.89
C ALA A 109 -9.77 5.08 -1.78
N PRO A 110 -10.75 5.19 -2.70
CA PRO A 110 -11.95 4.37 -2.66
C PRO A 110 -11.58 2.88 -2.76
N ALA A 111 -12.42 2.02 -2.18
CA ALA A 111 -12.21 0.59 -2.17
C ALA A 111 -12.55 -0.01 -3.55
N ALA A 112 -11.57 -0.59 -4.23
CA ALA A 112 -11.80 -1.32 -5.47
C ALA A 112 -12.37 -2.72 -5.15
N ILE A 113 -13.68 -2.80 -4.88
CA ILE A 113 -14.37 -4.05 -4.53
C ILE A 113 -14.42 -5.03 -5.71
N ALA A 114 -14.85 -6.27 -5.48
CA ALA A 114 -14.82 -7.33 -6.48
C ALA A 114 -15.45 -6.95 -7.85
N ARG A 115 -16.60 -6.26 -7.85
CA ARG A 115 -17.24 -5.78 -9.09
C ARG A 115 -16.38 -4.72 -9.82
N THR A 116 -15.71 -3.85 -9.06
CA THR A 116 -14.79 -2.83 -9.59
C THR A 116 -13.59 -3.50 -10.27
N ILE A 117 -13.02 -4.53 -9.62
CA ILE A 117 -11.92 -5.31 -10.20
C ILE A 117 -12.34 -5.99 -11.48
N ARG A 118 -13.54 -6.56 -11.53
CA ARG A 118 -14.07 -7.18 -12.75
C ARG A 118 -14.14 -6.15 -13.89
N ALA A 119 -14.75 -5.00 -13.67
CA ALA A 119 -14.84 -3.93 -14.67
C ALA A 119 -13.46 -3.47 -15.17
N MET A 120 -12.47 -3.40 -14.28
CA MET A 120 -11.09 -3.06 -14.67
C MET A 120 -10.42 -4.17 -15.49
N ILE A 121 -10.64 -5.45 -15.15
CA ILE A 121 -10.14 -6.60 -15.91
C ILE A 121 -10.71 -6.60 -17.34
N ASP A 122 -11.98 -6.27 -17.50
CA ASP A 122 -12.65 -6.21 -18.80
C ASP A 122 -12.04 -5.13 -19.73
N THR A 123 -11.30 -4.16 -19.18
CA THR A 123 -10.53 -3.17 -19.97
C THR A 123 -9.12 -3.64 -20.36
N CYS A 124 -8.66 -4.78 -19.85
CA CYS A 124 -7.35 -5.32 -20.16
C CYS A 124 -7.41 -6.15 -21.46
N ASP A 125 -6.82 -5.64 -22.53
CA ASP A 125 -6.73 -6.34 -23.81
C ASP A 125 -5.89 -7.63 -23.67
N PRO A 126 -6.50 -8.83 -23.85
CA PRO A 126 -5.83 -10.10 -23.65
C PRO A 126 -4.75 -10.39 -24.71
N ASP A 127 -4.78 -9.71 -25.85
CA ASP A 127 -3.88 -9.94 -26.98
C ASP A 127 -2.62 -9.05 -26.87
N THR A 128 -2.50 -8.23 -25.84
CA THR A 128 -1.36 -7.36 -25.62
C THR A 128 -0.55 -7.73 -24.38
N PRO A 129 0.79 -7.64 -24.43
CA PRO A 129 1.63 -7.85 -23.25
C PRO A 129 1.22 -6.96 -22.08
N GLN A 130 0.78 -5.75 -22.36
CA GLN A 130 0.33 -4.77 -21.38
C GLN A 130 -0.94 -5.24 -20.67
N GLY A 131 -1.93 -5.73 -21.43
CA GLY A 131 -3.19 -6.22 -20.84
C GLY A 131 -2.98 -7.51 -20.05
N LEU A 132 -2.12 -8.44 -20.53
CA LEU A 132 -1.75 -9.64 -19.78
C LEU A 132 -1.12 -9.30 -18.42
N ARG A 133 -0.12 -8.41 -18.41
CA ARG A 133 0.55 -7.95 -17.19
C ARG A 133 -0.43 -7.23 -16.25
N ASP A 134 -1.30 -6.36 -16.77
CA ASP A 134 -2.23 -5.56 -15.99
C ASP A 134 -3.29 -6.45 -15.32
N ARG A 135 -3.76 -7.49 -16.01
CA ARG A 135 -4.65 -8.49 -15.44
C ARG A 135 -4.02 -9.23 -14.26
N VAL A 136 -2.77 -9.67 -14.39
CA VAL A 136 -2.01 -10.27 -13.28
C VAL A 136 -1.88 -9.30 -12.12
N LEU A 137 -1.54 -8.03 -12.39
CA LEU A 137 -1.40 -6.98 -11.37
C LEU A 137 -2.70 -6.81 -10.55
N LEU A 138 -3.86 -6.71 -11.22
CA LEU A 138 -5.15 -6.54 -10.56
C LEU A 138 -5.51 -7.76 -9.70
N LEU A 139 -5.41 -8.97 -10.27
CA LEU A 139 -5.80 -10.21 -9.60
C LEU A 139 -4.90 -10.53 -8.40
N LEU A 140 -3.57 -10.38 -8.56
CA LEU A 140 -2.65 -10.57 -7.43
C LEU A 140 -2.78 -9.44 -6.40
N GLY A 141 -2.92 -8.19 -6.83
CA GLY A 141 -3.11 -7.05 -5.92
C GLY A 141 -4.32 -7.20 -5.02
N PHE A 142 -5.42 -7.65 -5.59
CA PHE A 142 -6.66 -7.94 -4.89
C PHE A 142 -6.56 -9.23 -4.06
N GLY A 143 -6.21 -10.35 -4.66
CA GLY A 143 -6.19 -11.66 -3.98
C GLY A 143 -5.22 -11.74 -2.82
N LEU A 144 -4.04 -11.14 -2.95
CA LEU A 144 -3.05 -11.05 -1.88
C LEU A 144 -3.35 -9.94 -0.86
N MET A 145 -4.34 -9.08 -1.11
CA MET A 145 -4.49 -7.83 -0.36
C MET A 145 -3.14 -7.09 -0.25
N ALA A 146 -2.38 -7.04 -1.35
CA ALA A 146 -0.98 -6.66 -1.34
C ALA A 146 -0.77 -5.15 -1.18
N ARG A 147 0.33 -4.79 -0.51
CA ARG A 147 0.83 -3.43 -0.58
C ARG A 147 1.52 -3.21 -1.93
N ARG A 148 1.52 -1.98 -2.43
CA ARG A 148 2.19 -1.57 -3.65
C ARG A 148 3.66 -2.06 -3.74
N SER A 149 4.39 -1.95 -2.64
CA SER A 149 5.77 -2.39 -2.55
C SER A 149 5.94 -3.91 -2.55
N GLU A 150 4.97 -4.64 -2.04
CA GLU A 150 4.95 -6.11 -2.07
C GLU A 150 4.74 -6.59 -3.51
N LEU A 151 3.75 -6.04 -4.23
CA LEU A 151 3.52 -6.34 -5.65
C LEU A 151 4.75 -6.04 -6.52
N SER A 152 5.36 -4.87 -6.34
CA SER A 152 6.54 -4.46 -7.11
C SER A 152 7.74 -5.40 -6.91
N ARG A 153 7.85 -6.08 -5.78
CA ARG A 153 8.98 -6.94 -5.44
C ARG A 153 8.79 -8.40 -5.82
N LEU A 154 7.58 -8.83 -6.21
CA LEU A 154 7.36 -10.21 -6.61
C LEU A 154 8.26 -10.60 -7.77
N ASP A 155 8.89 -11.74 -7.62
CA ASP A 155 9.63 -12.43 -8.66
C ASP A 155 8.84 -13.65 -9.17
N ILE A 156 9.19 -14.15 -10.32
CA ILE A 156 8.58 -15.35 -10.92
C ILE A 156 8.70 -16.54 -9.96
N SER A 157 9.85 -16.67 -9.30
CA SER A 157 10.13 -17.74 -8.33
C SER A 157 9.30 -17.66 -7.04
N ASP A 158 8.61 -16.54 -6.79
CA ASP A 158 7.74 -16.40 -5.62
C ASP A 158 6.34 -16.99 -5.85
N ILE A 159 6.03 -17.44 -7.07
CA ILE A 159 4.71 -17.95 -7.44
C ILE A 159 4.76 -19.45 -7.68
N THR A 160 3.90 -20.19 -6.99
CA THR A 160 3.70 -21.63 -7.23
C THR A 160 2.23 -21.89 -7.49
N VAL A 161 1.93 -22.65 -8.55
CA VAL A 161 0.57 -23.16 -8.81
C VAL A 161 0.36 -24.41 -7.97
N ALA A 162 -0.65 -24.38 -7.09
CA ALA A 162 -1.06 -25.52 -6.31
C ALA A 162 -2.16 -26.31 -7.05
N SER A 163 -2.01 -27.63 -7.13
CA SER A 163 -2.99 -28.54 -7.75
C SER A 163 -3.44 -29.59 -6.73
N ASP A 164 -4.69 -30.07 -6.86
CA ASP A 164 -5.27 -31.04 -5.91
C ASP A 164 -4.70 -32.45 -6.06
N ASP A 165 -4.29 -32.82 -7.30
CA ASP A 165 -3.79 -34.12 -7.62
C ASP A 165 -2.65 -34.10 -8.64
N LYS A 166 -1.83 -35.17 -8.65
CA LYS A 166 -0.71 -35.35 -9.58
C LYS A 166 -1.13 -36.03 -10.90
N GLY A 167 -2.45 -36.18 -11.16
CA GLY A 167 -2.97 -36.86 -12.33
C GLY A 167 -3.37 -35.90 -13.48
N PRO A 168 -3.61 -36.42 -14.69
CA PRO A 168 -3.98 -35.62 -15.87
C PRO A 168 -5.33 -34.89 -15.76
N ALA A 169 -6.16 -35.21 -14.73
CA ALA A 169 -7.42 -34.53 -14.42
C ALA A 169 -7.29 -33.57 -13.23
N SER A 170 -6.06 -33.24 -12.82
CA SER A 170 -5.78 -32.36 -11.71
C SER A 170 -6.37 -30.96 -11.93
N LYS A 171 -7.14 -30.49 -10.94
CA LYS A 171 -7.66 -29.11 -10.92
C LYS A 171 -6.73 -28.21 -10.11
N ASP A 172 -6.49 -27.02 -10.63
CA ASP A 172 -5.74 -26.02 -9.90
C ASP A 172 -6.53 -25.55 -8.68
N ARG A 173 -5.94 -25.70 -7.49
CA ARG A 173 -6.51 -25.15 -6.24
C ARG A 173 -6.34 -23.64 -6.17
N GLY A 174 -5.24 -23.12 -6.71
CA GLY A 174 -4.91 -21.71 -6.66
C GLY A 174 -3.42 -21.44 -6.81
N LEU A 175 -3.02 -20.28 -6.32
CA LEU A 175 -1.63 -19.85 -6.25
C LEU A 175 -1.16 -19.85 -4.79
N VAL A 176 0.04 -20.34 -4.55
CA VAL A 176 0.83 -20.08 -3.35
C VAL A 176 1.84 -18.99 -3.69
N VAL A 177 1.81 -17.89 -2.99
CA VAL A 177 2.66 -16.73 -3.26
C VAL A 177 3.50 -16.43 -2.02
N ARG A 178 4.82 -16.50 -2.18
CA ARG A 178 5.77 -16.13 -1.14
C ARG A 178 5.96 -14.61 -1.16
N ILE A 179 5.55 -13.94 -0.09
CA ILE A 179 5.79 -12.51 0.08
C ILE A 179 7.00 -12.35 0.98
N GLY A 180 8.10 -11.88 0.39
CA GLY A 180 9.32 -11.56 1.11
C GLY A 180 9.15 -10.39 2.08
N ARG A 181 10.18 -9.60 2.32
CA ARG A 181 10.17 -8.47 3.26
C ARG A 181 8.92 -7.59 3.12
N SER A 182 8.09 -7.54 4.15
CA SER A 182 6.97 -6.59 4.25
C SER A 182 7.27 -5.52 5.30
N LYS A 183 6.50 -4.43 5.31
CA LYS A 183 6.64 -3.36 6.31
C LYS A 183 6.48 -3.86 7.77
N THR A 184 5.82 -4.99 7.97
CA THR A 184 5.53 -5.60 9.27
C THR A 184 6.37 -6.83 9.57
N ASP A 185 7.12 -7.33 8.59
CA ASP A 185 8.05 -8.46 8.72
C ASP A 185 9.49 -7.92 8.70
N GLN A 186 9.94 -7.43 9.84
CA GLN A 186 11.30 -6.91 9.99
C GLN A 186 12.35 -8.03 10.04
N ALA A 187 11.94 -9.25 10.40
CA ALA A 187 12.82 -10.42 10.45
C ALA A 187 13.05 -11.07 9.07
N ALA A 188 12.37 -10.58 8.02
CA ALA A 188 12.49 -11.08 6.64
C ALA A 188 12.26 -12.60 6.50
N ALA A 189 11.44 -13.19 7.40
CA ALA A 189 11.13 -14.63 7.39
C ALA A 189 10.35 -15.04 6.12
N GLY A 190 9.73 -14.08 5.43
CA GLY A 190 8.82 -14.32 4.31
C GLY A 190 7.54 -15.01 4.77
N ARG A 191 6.44 -14.76 4.08
CA ARG A 191 5.17 -15.41 4.38
C ARG A 191 4.50 -15.90 3.11
N GLU A 192 4.07 -17.14 3.11
CA GLU A 192 3.21 -17.67 2.07
C GLU A 192 1.77 -17.20 2.26
N THR A 193 1.16 -16.82 1.16
CA THR A 193 -0.24 -16.42 1.10
C THR A 193 -0.88 -17.14 -0.08
N VAL A 194 -2.07 -17.69 0.13
CA VAL A 194 -2.79 -18.47 -0.88
C VAL A 194 -3.85 -17.60 -1.55
N ILE A 195 -3.98 -17.72 -2.88
CA ILE A 195 -5.09 -17.17 -3.65
C ILE A 195 -5.84 -18.34 -4.30
N PRO A 196 -7.10 -18.59 -3.98
CA PRO A 196 -7.89 -19.64 -4.61
C PRO A 196 -8.02 -19.43 -6.14
N ALA A 197 -8.14 -20.50 -6.89
CA ALA A 197 -8.48 -20.44 -8.30
C ALA A 197 -9.85 -19.75 -8.50
N GLY A 198 -9.97 -19.00 -9.58
CA GLY A 198 -11.22 -18.35 -9.96
C GLY A 198 -12.28 -19.33 -10.44
N ARG A 199 -13.55 -18.93 -10.33
CA ARG A 199 -14.68 -19.75 -10.84
C ARG A 199 -14.79 -19.70 -12.36
N THR A 200 -14.25 -18.68 -13.00
CA THR A 200 -14.23 -18.49 -14.47
C THR A 200 -12.82 -18.10 -14.88
N ASP A 201 -12.41 -18.46 -16.09
CA ASP A 201 -11.07 -18.19 -16.61
C ASP A 201 -10.73 -16.71 -16.63
N ASP A 202 -11.70 -15.86 -16.98
CA ASP A 202 -11.52 -14.40 -17.02
C ASP A 202 -11.15 -13.76 -15.68
N GLY A 203 -11.65 -14.31 -14.58
CA GLY A 203 -11.35 -13.85 -13.23
C GLY A 203 -10.37 -14.74 -12.48
N CYS A 204 -9.76 -15.74 -13.14
CA CYS A 204 -8.88 -16.69 -12.47
C CYS A 204 -7.45 -16.19 -12.39
N PRO A 205 -6.89 -16.00 -11.17
CA PRO A 205 -5.51 -15.58 -11.01
C PRO A 205 -4.51 -16.63 -11.53
N VAL A 206 -4.86 -17.92 -11.49
CA VAL A 206 -4.01 -18.99 -12.02
C VAL A 206 -3.88 -18.89 -13.53
N VAL A 207 -5.01 -18.73 -14.24
CA VAL A 207 -5.02 -18.57 -15.70
C VAL A 207 -4.23 -17.32 -16.09
N ALA A 208 -4.51 -16.19 -15.46
CA ALA A 208 -3.81 -14.94 -15.76
C ALA A 208 -2.28 -15.04 -15.57
N VAL A 209 -1.84 -15.65 -14.46
CA VAL A 209 -0.40 -15.84 -14.19
C VAL A 209 0.22 -16.80 -15.22
N ARG A 210 -0.41 -17.93 -15.52
CA ARG A 210 0.09 -18.88 -16.52
C ARG A 210 0.24 -18.25 -17.90
N THR A 211 -0.78 -17.52 -18.37
CA THR A 211 -0.75 -16.84 -19.66
C THR A 211 0.37 -15.79 -19.70
N TRP A 212 0.54 -15.02 -18.64
CA TRP A 212 1.62 -14.04 -18.55
C TRP A 212 3.01 -14.71 -18.54
N LEU A 213 3.19 -15.77 -17.76
CA LEU A 213 4.46 -16.50 -17.69
C LEU A 213 4.80 -17.18 -19.03
N ALA A 214 3.81 -17.74 -19.75
CA ALA A 214 4.00 -18.28 -21.09
C ALA A 214 4.49 -17.19 -22.05
N HIS A 215 3.85 -16.01 -22.03
CA HIS A 215 4.26 -14.86 -22.85
C HIS A 215 5.71 -14.40 -22.52
N LEU A 216 6.10 -14.41 -21.24
CA LEU A 216 7.47 -14.10 -20.85
C LEU A 216 8.46 -15.16 -21.35
N ALA A 217 8.11 -16.44 -21.24
CA ALA A 217 8.95 -17.55 -21.68
C ALA A 217 9.21 -17.52 -23.20
N GLU A 218 8.21 -17.14 -24.02
CA GLU A 218 8.38 -16.92 -25.47
C GLU A 218 9.44 -15.86 -25.78
N GLN A 219 9.69 -14.93 -24.86
CA GLN A 219 10.74 -13.92 -24.98
C GLN A 219 12.05 -14.30 -24.27
N GLY A 220 12.19 -15.56 -23.83
CA GLY A 220 13.36 -16.06 -23.10
C GLY A 220 13.46 -15.57 -21.65
N ILE A 221 12.37 -15.05 -21.10
CA ILE A 221 12.31 -14.53 -19.71
C ILE A 221 11.68 -15.59 -18.82
N THR A 222 12.49 -16.32 -18.05
CA THR A 222 12.04 -17.41 -17.17
C THR A 222 12.25 -17.13 -15.68
N ASP A 223 12.92 -16.03 -15.34
CA ASP A 223 13.23 -15.63 -13.96
C ASP A 223 13.12 -14.12 -13.74
N GLY A 224 13.43 -13.69 -12.51
CA GLY A 224 13.43 -12.30 -12.10
C GLY A 224 12.04 -11.71 -11.92
N PRO A 225 11.85 -10.39 -12.15
CA PRO A 225 10.60 -9.70 -11.79
C PRO A 225 9.36 -10.29 -12.47
N LEU A 226 8.32 -10.59 -11.69
CA LEU A 226 7.02 -11.01 -12.20
C LEU A 226 6.31 -9.87 -12.94
N LEU A 227 6.19 -8.71 -12.29
CA LEU A 227 5.57 -7.53 -12.90
C LEU A 227 6.64 -6.64 -13.53
N ARG A 228 6.54 -6.48 -14.85
CA ARG A 228 7.55 -5.80 -15.65
C ARG A 228 7.03 -4.53 -16.30
N GLN A 229 7.93 -3.62 -16.60
CA GLN A 229 7.66 -2.48 -17.46
C GLN A 229 7.42 -2.96 -18.89
N ILE A 230 6.51 -2.29 -19.59
CA ILE A 230 6.23 -2.54 -21.00
C ILE A 230 6.25 -1.17 -21.68
N ASP A 231 7.04 -1.04 -22.73
CA ASP A 231 7.12 0.19 -23.48
C ASP A 231 5.94 0.35 -24.45
N ARG A 232 5.89 1.48 -25.16
CA ARG A 232 4.83 1.78 -26.14
C ARG A 232 4.77 0.83 -27.34
N HIS A 233 5.82 0.05 -27.55
CA HIS A 233 5.91 -0.92 -28.64
C HIS A 233 5.65 -2.37 -28.17
N GLY A 234 5.26 -2.54 -26.90
CA GLY A 234 4.98 -3.86 -26.33
C GLY A 234 6.23 -4.61 -25.84
N LYS A 235 7.41 -3.99 -25.88
CA LYS A 235 8.64 -4.63 -25.43
C LYS A 235 8.67 -4.72 -23.89
N VAL A 236 8.93 -5.94 -23.41
CA VAL A 236 9.05 -6.23 -21.98
C VAL A 236 10.40 -5.78 -21.45
N GLY A 237 10.37 -4.95 -20.42
CA GLY A 237 11.55 -4.38 -19.77
C GLY A 237 11.80 -4.94 -18.37
N GLY A 238 12.45 -4.16 -17.52
CA GLY A 238 12.80 -4.50 -16.14
C GLY A 238 11.60 -4.43 -15.18
N ARG A 239 11.88 -4.48 -13.88
CA ARG A 239 10.90 -4.47 -12.78
C ARG A 239 9.97 -3.26 -12.83
N LEU A 240 8.68 -3.50 -12.65
CA LEU A 240 7.68 -2.46 -12.53
C LEU A 240 7.77 -1.77 -11.16
N GLY A 241 8.05 -0.48 -11.15
CA GLY A 241 8.15 0.31 -9.93
C GLY A 241 6.77 0.59 -9.29
N GLY A 242 6.76 0.79 -7.98
CA GLY A 242 5.52 1.00 -7.23
C GLY A 242 4.69 2.20 -7.70
N GLN A 243 5.30 3.32 -8.12
CA GLN A 243 4.56 4.45 -8.69
C GLN A 243 3.88 4.10 -10.03
N SER A 244 4.50 3.25 -10.83
CA SER A 244 3.91 2.77 -12.08
C SER A 244 2.70 1.87 -11.81
N ILE A 245 2.74 1.05 -10.75
CA ILE A 245 1.57 0.28 -10.29
C ILE A 245 0.39 1.20 -9.99
N ASP A 246 0.58 2.30 -9.24
CA ASP A 246 -0.49 3.26 -8.96
C ASP A 246 -1.05 3.90 -10.24
N ARG A 247 -0.17 4.26 -11.20
CA ARG A 247 -0.61 4.84 -12.48
C ARG A 247 -1.42 3.85 -13.32
N ILE A 248 -1.04 2.58 -13.30
CA ILE A 248 -1.77 1.51 -14.00
C ILE A 248 -3.15 1.32 -13.39
N VAL A 249 -3.24 1.17 -12.06
CA VAL A 249 -4.53 1.02 -11.37
C VAL A 249 -5.43 2.21 -11.63
N LYS A 250 -4.90 3.44 -11.59
CA LYS A 250 -5.66 4.64 -11.94
C LYS A 250 -6.15 4.59 -13.37
N ARG A 251 -5.26 4.32 -14.35
CA ARG A 251 -5.61 4.24 -15.78
C ARG A 251 -6.70 3.21 -16.06
N LEU A 252 -6.63 2.04 -15.43
CA LEU A 252 -7.65 1.00 -15.61
C LEU A 252 -8.98 1.39 -14.95
N GLY A 253 -8.95 2.10 -13.81
CA GLY A 253 -10.14 2.68 -13.20
C GLY A 253 -10.80 3.73 -14.09
N ASP A 254 -9.99 4.64 -14.68
CA ASP A 254 -10.47 5.66 -15.63
C ASP A 254 -11.06 5.01 -16.88
N ALA A 255 -10.39 3.97 -17.44
CA ALA A 255 -10.87 3.22 -18.61
C ALA A 255 -12.17 2.47 -18.33
N ALA A 256 -12.36 1.96 -17.11
CA ALA A 256 -13.60 1.32 -16.68
C ALA A 256 -14.73 2.32 -16.33
N GLY A 257 -14.52 3.62 -16.52
CA GLY A 257 -15.53 4.65 -16.26
C GLY A 257 -15.93 4.81 -14.79
N LEU A 258 -15.04 4.47 -13.86
CA LEU A 258 -15.39 4.39 -12.43
C LEU A 258 -15.51 5.76 -11.74
N GLY A 259 -15.08 6.85 -12.37
CA GLY A 259 -15.22 8.23 -11.87
C GLY A 259 -14.45 8.54 -10.58
N GLU A 260 -13.73 7.58 -10.03
CA GLU A 260 -12.99 7.68 -8.77
C GLU A 260 -11.51 7.45 -8.99
N THR A 261 -10.66 8.19 -8.27
CA THR A 261 -9.20 8.00 -8.36
C THR A 261 -8.77 6.77 -7.56
N LEU A 262 -8.57 5.65 -8.25
CA LEU A 262 -8.07 4.40 -7.68
C LEU A 262 -6.53 4.38 -7.58
N SER A 263 -6.01 3.55 -6.70
CA SER A 263 -4.58 3.30 -6.48
C SER A 263 -4.34 1.83 -6.09
N ALA A 264 -3.09 1.42 -6.00
CA ALA A 264 -2.76 0.08 -5.49
C ALA A 264 -3.34 -0.17 -4.08
N HIS A 265 -3.49 0.88 -3.26
CA HIS A 265 -4.13 0.76 -1.95
C HIS A 265 -5.63 0.47 -2.06
N SER A 266 -6.28 0.92 -3.13
CA SER A 266 -7.70 0.61 -3.42
C SER A 266 -7.94 -0.88 -3.65
N LEU A 267 -6.96 -1.60 -4.25
CA LEU A 267 -7.04 -3.06 -4.42
C LEU A 267 -7.07 -3.76 -3.06
N ARG A 268 -6.16 -3.36 -2.17
CA ARG A 268 -6.04 -3.91 -0.82
C ARG A 268 -7.27 -3.62 0.05
N SER A 269 -7.74 -2.39 0.07
CA SER A 269 -8.95 -2.00 0.82
C SER A 269 -10.20 -2.65 0.25
N GLY A 270 -10.32 -2.73 -1.07
CA GLY A 270 -11.44 -3.36 -1.76
C GLY A 270 -11.54 -4.86 -1.50
N ALA A 271 -10.40 -5.56 -1.48
CA ALA A 271 -10.36 -6.97 -1.14
C ALA A 271 -10.80 -7.23 0.31
N ALA A 272 -10.31 -6.41 1.27
CA ALA A 272 -10.71 -6.52 2.67
C ALA A 272 -12.22 -6.24 2.85
N THR A 273 -12.74 -5.20 2.18
CA THR A 273 -14.18 -4.89 2.19
C THR A 273 -14.99 -6.02 1.57
N SER A 274 -14.60 -6.52 0.39
CA SER A 274 -15.31 -7.62 -0.28
C SER A 274 -15.30 -8.91 0.54
N ALA A 275 -14.17 -9.22 1.22
CA ALA A 275 -14.08 -10.38 2.09
C ALA A 275 -15.01 -10.24 3.32
N ALA A 276 -15.06 -9.06 3.94
CA ALA A 276 -15.96 -8.76 5.04
C ALA A 276 -17.43 -8.86 4.61
N ASP A 277 -17.79 -8.34 3.43
CA ASP A 277 -19.14 -8.43 2.86
C ASP A 277 -19.54 -9.89 2.60
N ALA A 278 -18.58 -10.73 2.18
CA ALA A 278 -18.77 -12.16 2.00
C ALA A 278 -18.82 -12.95 3.31
N GLY A 279 -18.66 -12.30 4.48
CA GLY A 279 -18.76 -12.94 5.79
C GLY A 279 -17.45 -13.52 6.33
N ALA A 280 -16.29 -13.20 5.74
CA ALA A 280 -15.01 -13.61 6.27
C ALA A 280 -14.75 -12.99 7.65
N THR A 281 -14.17 -13.76 8.56
CA THR A 281 -13.85 -13.27 9.90
C THR A 281 -12.74 -12.21 9.84
N ARG A 282 -12.76 -11.28 10.82
CA ARG A 282 -11.68 -10.29 10.97
C ARG A 282 -10.29 -10.94 11.02
N ALA A 283 -10.17 -12.09 11.71
CA ALA A 283 -8.93 -12.82 11.81
C ALA A 283 -8.45 -13.32 10.45
N ALA A 284 -9.32 -13.93 9.65
CA ALA A 284 -9.00 -14.40 8.30
C ALA A 284 -8.57 -13.25 7.37
N ILE A 285 -9.28 -12.10 7.44
CA ILE A 285 -8.92 -10.91 6.65
C ILE A 285 -7.57 -10.35 7.10
N ALA A 286 -7.33 -10.27 8.43
CA ALA A 286 -6.05 -9.81 8.98
C ALA A 286 -4.91 -10.72 8.55
N GLU A 287 -5.13 -12.01 8.56
CA GLU A 287 -4.16 -13.01 8.11
C GLU A 287 -3.84 -12.86 6.62
N GLN A 288 -4.84 -12.89 5.76
CA GLN A 288 -4.68 -12.74 4.32
C GLN A 288 -3.95 -11.44 3.94
N GLY A 289 -4.32 -10.34 4.56
CA GLY A 289 -3.73 -9.03 4.28
C GLY A 289 -2.48 -8.71 5.10
N ARG A 290 -2.04 -9.58 6.00
CA ARG A 290 -0.86 -9.36 6.85
C ARG A 290 -0.98 -8.06 7.67
N TRP A 291 -2.18 -7.83 8.24
CA TRP A 291 -2.38 -6.80 9.26
C TRP A 291 -1.99 -7.33 10.63
N ASN A 292 -1.48 -6.44 11.47
CA ASN A 292 -1.34 -6.77 12.89
C ASN A 292 -2.76 -6.99 13.47
N PRO A 293 -3.05 -8.15 14.08
CA PRO A 293 -4.38 -8.46 14.61
C PRO A 293 -4.90 -7.45 15.65
N THR A 294 -3.99 -6.81 16.39
CA THR A 294 -4.32 -5.81 17.43
C THR A 294 -4.47 -4.39 16.86
N SER A 295 -4.20 -4.18 15.56
CA SER A 295 -4.27 -2.87 14.94
C SER A 295 -5.70 -2.51 14.53
N ASN A 296 -6.14 -1.30 14.85
CA ASN A 296 -7.40 -0.73 14.37
C ASN A 296 -7.35 -0.37 12.87
N ALA A 297 -6.24 -0.64 12.16
CA ALA A 297 -6.12 -0.29 10.76
C ALA A 297 -7.12 -1.06 9.87
N LEU A 298 -7.48 -2.29 10.25
CA LEU A 298 -8.45 -3.12 9.54
C LEU A 298 -9.88 -2.58 9.70
N ASP A 299 -10.19 -1.97 10.85
CA ASP A 299 -11.54 -1.46 11.16
C ASP A 299 -12.04 -0.43 10.15
N ARG A 300 -11.11 0.29 9.50
CA ARG A 300 -11.45 1.27 8.46
C ARG A 300 -12.11 0.63 7.23
N TYR A 301 -11.84 -0.65 6.97
CA TYR A 301 -12.34 -1.38 5.81
C TYR A 301 -13.56 -2.25 6.14
N THR A 302 -13.71 -2.65 7.41
CA THR A 302 -14.78 -3.56 7.84
C THR A 302 -15.96 -2.83 8.49
N ARG A 303 -15.77 -1.61 9.03
CA ARG A 303 -16.81 -0.88 9.79
C ARG A 303 -18.08 -0.57 8.99
N GLN A 304 -17.97 -0.23 7.70
CA GLN A 304 -19.19 0.08 6.92
C GLN A 304 -20.08 -1.14 6.71
N THR A 305 -19.46 -2.30 6.51
CA THR A 305 -20.16 -3.58 6.39
C THR A 305 -20.80 -4.00 7.71
N ASP A 306 -20.08 -3.79 8.82
CA ASP A 306 -20.52 -4.19 10.16
C ASP A 306 -21.65 -3.32 10.72
N LEU A 307 -21.74 -2.04 10.35
CA LEU A 307 -22.79 -1.12 10.84
C LEU A 307 -24.21 -1.62 10.57
N TRP A 308 -24.45 -2.22 9.41
CA TRP A 308 -25.76 -2.77 9.06
C TRP A 308 -25.94 -4.21 9.56
N LYS A 309 -24.92 -5.03 9.47
CA LYS A 309 -24.98 -6.45 9.89
C LYS A 309 -25.09 -6.60 11.40
N ASN A 310 -24.38 -5.77 12.16
CA ASN A 310 -24.29 -5.81 13.62
C ASN A 310 -25.02 -4.63 14.29
N ASN A 311 -26.00 -4.03 13.62
CA ASN A 311 -26.78 -2.96 14.22
C ASN A 311 -27.58 -3.48 15.41
N ALA A 312 -27.39 -2.88 16.59
CA ALA A 312 -28.07 -3.26 17.81
C ALA A 312 -29.61 -3.18 17.70
N LEU A 313 -30.12 -2.33 16.80
CA LEU A 313 -31.56 -2.14 16.56
C LEU A 313 -32.10 -3.02 15.42
N LYS A 314 -31.28 -3.85 14.78
CA LYS A 314 -31.68 -4.64 13.60
C LYS A 314 -32.90 -5.52 13.85
N ASN A 315 -33.06 -6.01 15.08
CA ASN A 315 -34.14 -6.91 15.49
C ASN A 315 -35.13 -6.24 16.49
N VAL A 316 -35.00 -4.91 16.68
CA VAL A 316 -35.91 -4.14 17.51
C VAL A 316 -37.04 -3.62 16.62
N ALA A 317 -38.23 -4.12 16.81
CA ALA A 317 -39.41 -3.57 16.17
C ALA A 317 -39.69 -2.17 16.77
N ILE A 318 -39.62 -1.14 15.94
CA ILE A 318 -40.00 0.23 16.29
C ILE A 318 -41.40 0.49 15.74
#